data_bce55bae6a283b781b61829b61d414f1
#
_entry.id   bce55bae6a283b781b61829b61d414f1
#
_cell.length_a   1.000
_cell.length_b   1.000
_cell.length_c   1.000
_cell.angle_alpha   90.00
_cell.angle_beta   90.00
_cell.angle_gamma   90.00
#
_symmetry.space_group_name_H-M   'P 1'
#
loop_
_entity.id
_entity.type
_entity.pdbx_description
1 polymer ?
#
loop_
_entity_poly.entity_id
_entity_poly.type
_entity_poly.pdbx_seq_one_letter_code
_entity_poly.pdbx_strand_id
1 'polypeptide(L)'
;MPCQDDRMASTAGYTHGLHELDDGCFAYLQPDGGWGWSNAGLIVGDGQSLLVDTLFDLQLTAAMLDSMAAATASCPVDTVVYTHAYGDHWYGIAELARRWPDVASVAATDTEQEMADVPPTMLAARNQAPGEVGELFRSFFGEFHFDGIELVPPTRTFDGRLDLDVGGRRVELFEVGPAHTAGDTIVYVPEARTVYTGDILFIGGTPIVWAGPLSNWIAACDLMLGLDLDTVVPGHGPLTDRAGIVAVRDYL
;
A
#
# COMPACT_ATOMS: atom_id res chain seq x y z
N MET A 1 13.52 39.27 -8.27
CA MET A 1 14.51 38.21 -8.18
C MET A 1 13.75 36.93 -7.96
N PRO A 2 13.67 36.00 -8.93
CA PRO A 2 12.95 34.74 -8.77
C PRO A 2 13.89 33.73 -8.11
N CYS A 3 13.48 33.14 -7.00
CA CYS A 3 14.03 31.90 -6.54
C CYS A 3 13.12 30.78 -7.04
N GLN A 4 13.40 30.32 -8.25
CA GLN A 4 13.06 28.99 -8.69
C GLN A 4 14.22 28.09 -8.30
N ASP A 5 13.98 27.20 -7.39
CA ASP A 5 14.78 25.99 -7.24
C ASP A 5 13.78 24.82 -7.30
N ASP A 6 13.26 24.59 -8.51
CA ASP A 6 12.53 23.38 -8.90
C ASP A 6 13.53 22.23 -8.97
N ARG A 7 13.87 21.64 -7.85
CA ARG A 7 14.36 20.28 -7.83
C ARG A 7 13.16 19.33 -7.81
N MET A 8 12.53 19.22 -8.96
CA MET A 8 11.73 18.05 -9.28
C MET A 8 12.63 16.83 -9.12
N ALA A 9 12.36 15.99 -8.12
CA ALA A 9 12.94 14.67 -8.05
C ALA A 9 12.73 14.01 -9.41
N SER A 10 13.80 13.49 -10.00
CA SER A 10 13.79 12.87 -11.32
C SER A 10 12.72 11.77 -11.35
N THR A 11 11.66 11.96 -12.12
CA THR A 11 10.67 10.93 -12.46
C THR A 11 11.23 9.86 -13.40
N ALA A 12 12.51 9.87 -13.67
CA ALA A 12 13.21 8.88 -14.46
C ALA A 12 13.31 7.57 -13.67
N GLY A 13 12.28 6.72 -13.81
CA GLY A 13 12.18 5.43 -13.11
C GLY A 13 10.78 5.13 -12.56
N TYR A 14 9.88 6.10 -12.47
CA TYR A 14 8.49 5.85 -12.09
C TYR A 14 7.71 5.37 -13.31
N THR A 15 7.80 4.06 -13.59
CA THR A 15 7.13 3.40 -14.70
C THR A 15 6.18 2.33 -14.17
N HIS A 16 5.07 2.11 -14.90
CA HIS A 16 4.07 1.14 -14.52
C HIS A 16 4.64 -0.30 -14.56
N GLY A 17 4.31 -1.08 -13.54
CA GLY A 17 4.60 -2.51 -13.47
C GLY A 17 5.48 -2.91 -12.29
N LEU A 18 5.96 -4.15 -12.34
CA LEU A 18 6.78 -4.76 -11.28
C LEU A 18 8.25 -4.35 -11.41
N HIS A 19 8.81 -3.85 -10.34
CA HIS A 19 10.21 -3.47 -10.21
C HIS A 19 10.88 -4.33 -9.15
N GLU A 20 11.94 -5.02 -9.54
CA GLU A 20 12.83 -5.69 -8.59
C GLU A 20 13.65 -4.62 -7.85
N LEU A 21 13.67 -4.70 -6.54
CA LEU A 21 14.44 -3.82 -5.66
C LEU A 21 15.74 -4.52 -5.28
N ASP A 22 15.89 -4.93 -4.04
CA ASP A 22 17.04 -5.66 -3.56
C ASP A 22 16.57 -6.87 -2.74
N ASP A 23 17.40 -7.90 -2.72
CA ASP A 23 17.25 -9.09 -1.87
C ASP A 23 15.82 -9.67 -1.85
N GLY A 24 15.22 -9.94 -3.03
CA GLY A 24 13.90 -10.55 -3.16
C GLY A 24 12.71 -9.64 -2.80
N CYS A 25 12.95 -8.34 -2.66
CA CYS A 25 11.90 -7.34 -2.52
C CYS A 25 11.53 -6.75 -3.88
N PHE A 26 10.24 -6.51 -4.10
CA PHE A 26 9.70 -5.93 -5.34
C PHE A 26 8.66 -4.86 -5.00
N ALA A 27 8.54 -3.87 -5.86
CA ALA A 27 7.45 -2.90 -5.85
C ALA A 27 6.66 -2.96 -7.15
N TYR A 28 5.34 -2.98 -7.06
CA TYR A 28 4.46 -2.76 -8.20
C TYR A 28 3.99 -1.31 -8.18
N LEU A 29 4.30 -0.57 -9.24
CA LEU A 29 4.07 0.86 -9.31
C LEU A 29 2.99 1.22 -10.33
N GLN A 30 2.13 2.18 -9.98
CA GLN A 30 1.05 2.70 -10.82
C GLN A 30 1.21 4.22 -11.05
N PRO A 31 2.03 4.67 -12.01
CA PRO A 31 2.40 6.07 -12.20
C PRO A 31 1.33 6.89 -12.93
N ASP A 32 0.09 6.88 -12.47
CA ASP A 32 -0.94 7.80 -12.95
C ASP A 32 -0.95 9.11 -12.15
N GLY A 33 -0.73 9.03 -10.84
CA GLY A 33 -0.73 10.17 -9.92
C GLY A 33 -2.13 10.62 -9.49
N GLY A 34 -3.18 9.93 -9.92
CA GLY A 34 -4.56 10.14 -9.47
C GLY A 34 -4.88 9.36 -8.19
N TRP A 35 -6.02 9.67 -7.60
CA TRP A 35 -6.52 8.95 -6.43
C TRP A 35 -6.87 7.50 -6.79
N GLY A 36 -6.53 6.57 -5.90
CA GLY A 36 -6.79 5.14 -6.10
C GLY A 36 -5.73 4.39 -6.92
N TRP A 37 -4.74 5.08 -7.48
CA TRP A 37 -3.60 4.47 -8.16
C TRP A 37 -2.46 4.22 -7.16
N SER A 38 -2.69 3.25 -6.27
CA SER A 38 -1.76 2.86 -5.21
C SER A 38 -0.63 1.98 -5.72
N ASN A 39 0.45 1.88 -4.96
CA ASN A 39 1.51 0.91 -5.15
C ASN A 39 1.28 -0.32 -4.26
N ALA A 40 1.93 -1.43 -4.61
CA ALA A 40 1.94 -2.65 -3.83
C ALA A 40 3.36 -3.22 -3.74
N GLY A 41 3.59 -4.17 -2.83
CA GLY A 41 4.89 -4.79 -2.63
C GLY A 41 4.82 -6.31 -2.67
N LEU A 42 5.94 -6.97 -3.06
CA LEU A 42 6.10 -8.42 -2.94
C LEU A 42 7.45 -8.70 -2.27
N ILE A 43 7.43 -9.57 -1.26
CA ILE A 43 8.60 -10.02 -0.53
C ILE A 43 8.69 -11.53 -0.73
N VAL A 44 9.79 -11.99 -1.34
CA VAL A 44 10.01 -13.40 -1.70
C VAL A 44 11.07 -14.00 -0.78
N GLY A 45 10.70 -15.09 -0.10
CA GLY A 45 11.60 -15.94 0.68
C GLY A 45 11.77 -17.33 0.09
N ASP A 46 12.31 -18.27 0.87
CA ASP A 46 12.48 -19.66 0.41
C ASP A 46 11.13 -20.39 0.45
N GLY A 47 10.60 -20.71 -0.73
CA GLY A 47 9.37 -21.49 -0.91
C GLY A 47 8.07 -20.75 -0.59
N GLN A 48 8.09 -19.47 -0.21
CA GLN A 48 6.91 -18.67 0.13
C GLN A 48 7.11 -17.19 -0.16
N SER A 49 6.02 -16.44 -0.26
CA SER A 49 6.06 -14.99 -0.46
C SER A 49 4.98 -14.28 0.34
N LEU A 50 5.25 -13.02 0.66
CA LEU A 50 4.30 -12.09 1.28
C LEU A 50 4.01 -10.95 0.31
N LEU A 51 2.73 -10.65 0.11
CA LEU A 51 2.27 -9.46 -0.61
C LEU A 51 1.99 -8.34 0.39
N VAL A 52 2.39 -7.12 0.06
CA VAL A 52 2.01 -5.90 0.77
C VAL A 52 1.01 -5.17 -0.10
N ASP A 53 -0.22 -5.09 0.38
CA ASP A 53 -1.38 -4.52 -0.29
C ASP A 53 -1.80 -5.24 -1.59
N THR A 54 -2.98 -4.91 -2.05
CA THR A 54 -3.53 -5.22 -3.37
C THR A 54 -3.83 -3.91 -4.09
N LEU A 55 -4.66 -3.94 -5.13
CA LEU A 55 -5.04 -2.74 -5.86
C LEU A 55 -6.55 -2.48 -5.76
N PHE A 56 -6.99 -1.35 -6.33
CA PHE A 56 -8.33 -0.80 -6.11
C PHE A 56 -9.45 -1.60 -6.75
N ASP A 57 -9.15 -2.49 -7.69
CA ASP A 57 -10.12 -3.40 -8.25
C ASP A 57 -9.52 -4.78 -8.60
N LEU A 58 -10.39 -5.71 -8.95
CA LEU A 58 -10.01 -7.09 -9.25
C LEU A 58 -9.19 -7.19 -10.53
N GLN A 59 -9.44 -6.35 -11.54
CA GLN A 59 -8.75 -6.40 -12.83
C GLN A 59 -7.31 -5.89 -12.71
N LEU A 60 -7.13 -4.78 -12.01
CA LEU A 60 -5.80 -4.22 -11.72
C LEU A 60 -4.99 -5.22 -10.89
N THR A 61 -5.59 -5.80 -9.85
CA THR A 61 -4.93 -6.81 -9.01
C THR A 61 -4.57 -8.05 -9.84
N ALA A 62 -5.45 -8.54 -10.71
CA ALA A 62 -5.13 -9.66 -11.58
C ALA A 62 -3.91 -9.39 -12.47
N ALA A 63 -3.85 -8.19 -13.09
CA ALA A 63 -2.72 -7.78 -13.91
C ALA A 63 -1.41 -7.65 -13.10
N MET A 64 -1.49 -7.10 -11.88
CA MET A 64 -0.36 -7.06 -10.95
C MET A 64 0.15 -8.48 -10.66
N LEU A 65 -0.73 -9.38 -10.25
CA LEU A 65 -0.36 -10.77 -9.94
C LEU A 65 0.18 -11.53 -11.16
N ASP A 66 -0.29 -11.22 -12.37
CA ASP A 66 0.28 -11.79 -13.61
C ASP A 66 1.72 -11.32 -13.82
N SER A 67 2.02 -10.07 -13.52
CA SER A 67 3.39 -9.55 -13.58
C SER A 67 4.34 -10.19 -12.56
N MET A 68 3.79 -10.64 -11.41
CA MET A 68 4.53 -11.32 -10.34
C MET A 68 4.70 -12.83 -10.58
N ALA A 69 4.11 -13.40 -11.63
CA ALA A 69 4.04 -14.84 -11.84
C ALA A 69 5.41 -15.53 -11.88
N ALA A 70 6.44 -14.87 -12.43
CA ALA A 70 7.79 -15.41 -12.47
C ALA A 70 8.44 -15.48 -11.07
N ALA A 71 8.25 -14.46 -10.26
CA ALA A 71 8.78 -14.39 -8.89
C ALA A 71 8.08 -15.37 -7.95
N THR A 72 6.78 -15.58 -8.15
CA THR A 72 5.95 -16.45 -7.28
C THR A 72 5.84 -17.91 -7.75
N ALA A 73 6.47 -18.27 -8.88
CA ALA A 73 6.34 -19.61 -9.48
C ALA A 73 6.76 -20.75 -8.55
N SER A 74 7.84 -20.58 -7.79
CA SER A 74 8.32 -21.52 -6.78
C SER A 74 8.09 -21.06 -5.34
N CYS A 75 7.62 -19.86 -5.15
CA CYS A 75 7.41 -19.22 -3.86
C CYS A 75 6.00 -18.59 -3.86
N PRO A 76 4.93 -19.40 -3.74
CA PRO A 76 3.56 -18.89 -3.80
C PRO A 76 3.31 -17.84 -2.70
N VAL A 77 2.39 -16.92 -2.95
CA VAL A 77 1.95 -15.97 -1.94
C VAL A 77 1.09 -16.72 -0.92
N ASP A 78 1.56 -16.79 0.31
CA ASP A 78 0.87 -17.41 1.42
C ASP A 78 0.31 -16.39 2.43
N THR A 79 0.80 -15.15 2.38
CA THR A 79 0.40 -14.08 3.26
C THR A 79 0.24 -12.77 2.48
N VAL A 80 -0.82 -12.00 2.79
CA VAL A 80 -0.98 -10.61 2.38
C VAL A 80 -1.13 -9.73 3.61
N VAL A 81 -0.44 -8.59 3.64
CA VAL A 81 -0.57 -7.57 4.67
C VAL A 81 -1.34 -6.39 4.09
N TYR A 82 -2.41 -5.95 4.75
CA TYR A 82 -3.06 -4.68 4.44
C TYR A 82 -2.43 -3.57 5.27
N THR A 83 -1.90 -2.56 4.59
CA THR A 83 -1.29 -1.42 5.29
C THR A 83 -2.33 -0.57 6.00
N HIS A 84 -3.54 -0.46 5.43
CA HIS A 84 -4.63 0.30 6.03
C HIS A 84 -6.01 -0.04 5.41
N ALA A 85 -7.07 0.66 5.83
CA ALA A 85 -8.46 0.28 5.57
C ALA A 85 -9.01 0.75 4.21
N TYR A 86 -8.31 1.60 3.43
CA TYR A 86 -8.85 2.08 2.17
C TYR A 86 -8.71 1.09 1.02
N GLY A 87 -9.75 1.07 0.16
CA GLY A 87 -9.98 0.00 -0.80
C GLY A 87 -8.90 -0.18 -1.86
N ASP A 88 -8.20 0.87 -2.22
CA ASP A 88 -7.09 0.80 -3.18
C ASP A 88 -5.88 0.02 -2.66
N HIS A 89 -5.92 -0.44 -1.40
CA HIS A 89 -4.89 -1.28 -0.79
C HIS A 89 -5.37 -2.71 -0.47
N TRP A 90 -6.70 -3.01 -0.54
CA TRP A 90 -7.15 -4.37 -0.18
C TRP A 90 -8.29 -4.93 -1.05
N TYR A 91 -8.93 -4.15 -1.93
CA TYR A 91 -10.10 -4.62 -2.69
C TYR A 91 -9.81 -5.82 -3.60
N GLY A 92 -8.54 -6.04 -3.93
CA GLY A 92 -8.13 -7.16 -4.78
C GLY A 92 -8.02 -8.53 -4.12
N ILE A 93 -8.33 -8.66 -2.83
CA ILE A 93 -8.12 -9.92 -2.07
C ILE A 93 -8.79 -11.15 -2.71
N ALA A 94 -9.93 -10.99 -3.36
CA ALA A 94 -10.62 -12.10 -4.01
C ALA A 94 -9.78 -12.71 -5.16
N GLU A 95 -8.95 -11.92 -5.84
CA GLU A 95 -8.02 -12.43 -6.86
C GLU A 95 -6.87 -13.23 -6.25
N LEU A 96 -6.38 -12.83 -5.07
CA LEU A 96 -5.40 -13.63 -4.33
C LEU A 96 -5.99 -14.98 -3.91
N ALA A 97 -7.17 -14.97 -3.28
CA ALA A 97 -7.85 -16.18 -2.84
C ALA A 97 -8.18 -17.14 -4.00
N ARG A 98 -8.44 -16.60 -5.19
CA ARG A 98 -8.63 -17.42 -6.40
C ARG A 98 -7.34 -18.13 -6.85
N ARG A 99 -6.18 -17.49 -6.71
CA ARG A 99 -4.87 -18.05 -7.09
C ARG A 99 -4.28 -18.92 -6.00
N TRP A 100 -4.41 -18.48 -4.76
CA TRP A 100 -3.88 -19.13 -3.55
C TRP A 100 -4.99 -19.23 -2.50
N PRO A 101 -5.79 -20.31 -2.54
CA PRO A 101 -7.00 -20.44 -1.69
C PRO A 101 -6.73 -20.40 -0.18
N ASP A 102 -5.51 -20.73 0.22
CA ASP A 102 -5.09 -20.78 1.63
C ASP A 102 -4.34 -19.51 2.06
N VAL A 103 -4.33 -18.45 1.23
CA VAL A 103 -3.64 -17.20 1.57
C VAL A 103 -4.19 -16.60 2.85
N ALA A 104 -3.30 -16.33 3.80
CA ALA A 104 -3.65 -15.61 5.03
C ALA A 104 -3.60 -14.09 4.78
N SER A 105 -4.52 -13.35 5.40
CA SER A 105 -4.50 -11.89 5.39
C SER A 105 -4.27 -11.33 6.79
N VAL A 106 -3.40 -10.35 6.90
CA VAL A 106 -2.94 -9.75 8.17
C VAL A 106 -3.16 -8.25 8.11
N ALA A 107 -3.71 -7.66 9.16
CA ALA A 107 -3.88 -6.22 9.30
C ALA A 107 -3.80 -5.80 10.78
N ALA A 108 -3.61 -4.50 11.06
CA ALA A 108 -3.84 -3.99 12.40
C ALA A 108 -5.31 -4.15 12.81
N THR A 109 -5.56 -4.29 14.12
CA THR A 109 -6.94 -4.44 14.64
C THR A 109 -7.81 -3.24 14.26
N ASP A 110 -7.27 -2.03 14.34
CA ASP A 110 -7.99 -0.81 13.96
C ASP A 110 -8.26 -0.74 12.45
N THR A 111 -7.39 -1.30 11.61
CA THR A 111 -7.63 -1.46 10.17
C THR A 111 -8.84 -2.35 9.89
N GLU A 112 -8.95 -3.53 10.54
CA GLU A 112 -10.11 -4.42 10.39
C GLU A 112 -11.41 -3.72 10.76
N GLN A 113 -11.42 -2.96 11.86
CA GLN A 113 -12.60 -2.24 12.30
C GLN A 113 -13.03 -1.18 11.27
N GLU A 114 -12.09 -0.39 10.75
CA GLU A 114 -12.37 0.68 9.80
C GLU A 114 -12.77 0.14 8.41
N MET A 115 -12.26 -1.02 7.97
CA MET A 115 -12.69 -1.68 6.72
C MET A 115 -14.20 -1.92 6.67
N ALA A 116 -14.83 -2.19 7.81
CA ALA A 116 -16.27 -2.39 7.90
C ALA A 116 -17.07 -1.10 7.70
N ASP A 117 -16.48 0.06 7.98
CA ASP A 117 -17.13 1.38 7.85
C ASP A 117 -17.15 1.88 6.41
N VAL A 118 -16.21 1.41 5.56
CA VAL A 118 -16.11 1.80 4.14
C VAL A 118 -16.16 0.56 3.24
N PRO A 119 -17.30 -0.15 3.21
CA PRO A 119 -17.39 -1.38 2.42
C PRO A 119 -17.38 -1.09 0.91
N PRO A 120 -16.88 -2.02 0.06
CA PRO A 120 -16.81 -1.85 -1.40
C PRO A 120 -18.15 -1.47 -2.05
N THR A 121 -19.26 -1.97 -1.51
CA THR A 121 -20.61 -1.66 -1.99
C THR A 121 -20.96 -0.18 -1.92
N MET A 122 -20.35 0.57 -1.00
CA MET A 122 -20.55 2.01 -0.89
C MET A 122 -19.92 2.74 -2.08
N LEU A 123 -18.71 2.35 -2.51
CA LEU A 123 -18.06 2.95 -3.67
C LEU A 123 -18.76 2.55 -4.97
N ALA A 124 -19.20 1.30 -5.11
CA ALA A 124 -20.02 0.85 -6.23
C ALA A 124 -21.31 1.69 -6.34
N ALA A 125 -22.00 1.93 -5.22
CA ALA A 125 -23.21 2.76 -5.21
C ALA A 125 -22.91 4.23 -5.57
N ARG A 126 -21.81 4.79 -5.11
CA ARG A 126 -21.39 6.16 -5.47
C ARG A 126 -21.04 6.28 -6.96
N ASN A 127 -20.39 5.27 -7.53
CA ASN A 127 -20.04 5.24 -8.94
C ASN A 127 -21.30 5.21 -9.83
N GLN A 128 -22.40 4.59 -9.37
CA GLN A 128 -23.68 4.51 -10.06
C GLN A 128 -24.64 5.66 -9.72
N ALA A 129 -24.27 6.53 -8.76
CA ALA A 129 -25.16 7.60 -8.32
C ALA A 129 -25.44 8.62 -9.44
N PRO A 130 -26.70 9.10 -9.59
CA PRO A 130 -27.03 10.16 -10.54
C PRO A 130 -26.64 11.53 -10.03
N GLY A 131 -26.54 12.51 -10.97
CA GLY A 131 -26.31 13.91 -10.65
C GLY A 131 -24.89 14.25 -10.22
N GLU A 132 -24.72 15.47 -9.71
CA GLU A 132 -23.41 16.09 -9.43
C GLU A 132 -22.52 15.25 -8.51
N VAL A 133 -23.08 14.58 -7.51
CA VAL A 133 -22.32 13.75 -6.56
C VAL A 133 -21.70 12.54 -7.27
N GLY A 134 -22.49 11.86 -8.10
CA GLY A 134 -22.00 10.73 -8.90
C GLY A 134 -21.02 11.18 -9.98
N GLU A 135 -21.26 12.33 -10.60
CA GLU A 135 -20.33 12.89 -11.60
C GLU A 135 -18.99 13.25 -10.97
N LEU A 136 -19.01 13.89 -9.79
CA LEU A 136 -17.79 14.20 -9.04
C LEU A 136 -17.04 12.92 -8.64
N PHE A 137 -17.75 11.90 -8.13
CA PHE A 137 -17.13 10.62 -7.77
C PHE A 137 -16.47 9.98 -8.99
N ARG A 138 -17.17 9.90 -10.13
CA ARG A 138 -16.62 9.35 -11.38
C ARG A 138 -15.47 10.16 -11.97
N SER A 139 -15.37 11.45 -11.67
CA SER A 139 -14.22 12.26 -12.11
C SER A 139 -12.90 11.86 -11.45
N PHE A 140 -12.96 11.23 -10.26
CA PHE A 140 -11.79 10.70 -9.54
C PHE A 140 -11.61 9.18 -9.71
N PHE A 141 -12.74 8.45 -9.72
CA PHE A 141 -12.72 7.00 -9.56
C PHE A 141 -13.45 6.24 -10.70
N GLY A 142 -13.84 6.95 -11.76
CA GLY A 142 -14.62 6.35 -12.85
C GLY A 142 -13.88 5.32 -13.71
N GLU A 143 -12.56 5.25 -13.59
CA GLU A 143 -11.72 4.26 -14.26
C GLU A 143 -11.69 2.91 -13.53
N PHE A 144 -12.11 2.87 -12.26
CA PHE A 144 -12.10 1.65 -11.44
C PHE A 144 -13.43 0.91 -11.46
N HIS A 145 -13.37 -0.41 -11.31
CA HIS A 145 -14.52 -1.32 -11.35
C HIS A 145 -14.79 -1.90 -9.96
N PHE A 146 -15.80 -1.36 -9.27
CA PHE A 146 -16.15 -1.78 -7.90
C PHE A 146 -17.20 -2.88 -7.83
N ASP A 147 -17.78 -3.30 -8.96
CA ASP A 147 -18.82 -4.34 -8.98
C ASP A 147 -18.23 -5.72 -8.67
N GLY A 148 -18.89 -6.45 -7.77
CA GLY A 148 -18.49 -7.80 -7.39
C GLY A 148 -17.33 -7.87 -6.36
N ILE A 149 -16.87 -6.74 -5.87
CA ILE A 149 -15.92 -6.71 -4.77
C ILE A 149 -16.66 -6.94 -3.45
N GLU A 150 -16.22 -7.92 -2.68
CA GLU A 150 -16.79 -8.26 -1.38
C GLU A 150 -15.85 -7.83 -0.26
N LEU A 151 -16.43 -7.44 0.89
CA LEU A 151 -15.67 -7.22 2.11
C LEU A 151 -15.16 -8.58 2.64
N VAL A 152 -13.84 -8.75 2.63
CA VAL A 152 -13.17 -9.92 3.19
C VAL A 152 -12.30 -9.44 4.36
N PRO A 153 -12.72 -9.67 5.61
CA PRO A 153 -11.94 -9.27 6.76
C PRO A 153 -10.61 -10.04 6.81
N PRO A 154 -9.56 -9.48 7.44
CA PRO A 154 -8.31 -10.18 7.61
C PRO A 154 -8.48 -11.46 8.43
N THR A 155 -7.70 -12.49 8.11
CA THR A 155 -7.72 -13.76 8.85
C THR A 155 -6.97 -13.69 10.17
N ARG A 156 -6.12 -12.68 10.33
CA ARG A 156 -5.35 -12.40 11.55
C ARG A 156 -5.19 -10.90 11.74
N THR A 157 -5.43 -10.44 12.96
CA THR A 157 -5.12 -9.05 13.36
C THR A 157 -3.96 -8.99 14.34
N PHE A 158 -3.38 -7.80 14.52
CA PHE A 158 -2.35 -7.52 15.49
C PHE A 158 -2.46 -6.09 16.01
N ASP A 159 -1.81 -5.83 17.15
CA ASP A 159 -1.70 -4.52 17.76
C ASP A 159 -0.21 -4.17 17.94
N GLY A 160 0.16 -2.96 17.64
CA GLY A 160 1.48 -2.37 17.82
C GLY A 160 2.55 -2.95 16.90
N ARG A 161 3.02 -4.17 17.12
CA ARG A 161 4.08 -4.80 16.32
C ARG A 161 3.85 -6.29 16.11
N LEU A 162 4.17 -6.76 14.92
CA LEU A 162 4.20 -8.17 14.58
C LEU A 162 5.43 -8.49 13.73
N ASP A 163 6.18 -9.53 14.12
CA ASP A 163 7.27 -10.06 13.30
C ASP A 163 6.76 -11.33 12.58
N LEU A 164 7.03 -11.41 11.27
CA LEU A 164 6.72 -12.56 10.43
C LEU A 164 8.02 -13.15 9.89
N ASP A 165 8.01 -14.46 9.62
CA ASP A 165 9.03 -15.17 8.85
C ASP A 165 8.46 -15.52 7.48
N VAL A 166 9.12 -15.09 6.44
CA VAL A 166 8.76 -15.35 5.04
C VAL A 166 9.89 -16.17 4.41
N GLY A 167 9.85 -17.49 4.57
CA GLY A 167 10.87 -18.36 4.05
C GLY A 167 12.27 -18.02 4.55
N GLY A 168 12.44 -17.82 5.85
CA GLY A 168 13.68 -17.45 6.49
C GLY A 168 14.02 -15.95 6.43
N ARG A 169 13.19 -15.15 5.78
CA ARG A 169 13.32 -13.68 5.72
C ARG A 169 12.47 -13.04 6.81
N ARG A 170 13.06 -12.19 7.61
CA ARG A 170 12.34 -11.45 8.65
C ARG A 170 11.57 -10.27 8.04
N VAL A 171 10.29 -10.15 8.37
CA VAL A 171 9.43 -9.03 8.01
C VAL A 171 8.82 -8.46 9.27
N GLU A 172 9.02 -7.17 9.51
CA GLU A 172 8.55 -6.48 10.70
C GLU A 172 7.39 -5.55 10.34
N LEU A 173 6.25 -5.76 10.97
CA LEU A 173 5.07 -4.91 10.85
C LEU A 173 5.01 -3.96 12.04
N PHE A 174 4.84 -2.66 11.79
CA PHE A 174 4.63 -1.66 12.84
C PHE A 174 3.30 -0.95 12.59
N GLU A 175 2.36 -1.11 13.50
CA GLU A 175 1.20 -0.23 13.53
C GLU A 175 1.65 1.16 13.99
N VAL A 176 1.40 2.15 13.14
CA VAL A 176 1.81 3.55 13.35
C VAL A 176 0.62 4.51 13.39
N GLY A 177 -0.56 3.96 13.15
CA GLY A 177 -1.82 4.71 13.27
C GLY A 177 -2.16 5.10 14.72
N PRO A 178 -3.19 5.97 14.90
CA PRO A 178 -3.91 6.66 13.83
C PRO A 178 -3.08 7.78 13.20
N ALA A 179 -3.03 7.84 11.87
CA ALA A 179 -2.32 8.87 11.11
C ALA A 179 -3.08 9.22 9.82
N HIS A 180 -2.84 8.55 8.68
CA HIS A 180 -3.68 8.62 7.50
C HIS A 180 -5.06 8.03 7.80
N THR A 181 -5.09 6.81 8.33
CA THR A 181 -6.28 6.09 8.83
C THR A 181 -6.12 5.70 10.30
N ALA A 182 -7.03 4.90 10.84
CA ALA A 182 -6.97 4.48 12.24
C ALA A 182 -5.83 3.48 12.50
N GLY A 183 -5.62 2.52 11.60
CA GLY A 183 -4.74 1.37 11.82
C GLY A 183 -3.57 1.29 10.85
N ASP A 184 -2.97 2.43 10.45
CA ASP A 184 -1.88 2.42 9.48
C ASP A 184 -0.72 1.54 9.92
N THR A 185 -0.23 0.72 9.00
CA THR A 185 0.87 -0.23 9.19
C THR A 185 1.96 0.01 8.19
N ILE A 186 3.22 0.05 8.62
CA ILE A 186 4.39 -0.02 7.76
C ILE A 186 5.01 -1.42 7.82
N VAL A 187 5.57 -1.88 6.70
CA VAL A 187 6.18 -3.21 6.54
C VAL A 187 7.66 -3.04 6.26
N TYR A 188 8.52 -3.48 7.15
CA TYR A 188 9.96 -3.33 7.05
C TYR A 188 10.66 -4.68 6.87
N VAL A 189 11.59 -4.75 5.93
CA VAL A 189 12.45 -5.91 5.64
C VAL A 189 13.90 -5.53 5.97
N PRO A 190 14.39 -5.89 7.16
CA PRO A 190 15.71 -5.44 7.63
C PRO A 190 16.86 -5.86 6.72
N GLU A 191 16.85 -7.10 6.23
CA GLU A 191 17.92 -7.65 5.38
C GLU A 191 18.02 -6.91 4.05
N ALA A 192 16.87 -6.50 3.48
CA ALA A 192 16.80 -5.72 2.24
C ALA A 192 16.86 -4.21 2.47
N ARG A 193 16.86 -3.74 3.74
CA ARG A 193 16.81 -2.31 4.10
C ARG A 193 15.70 -1.56 3.36
N THR A 194 14.57 -2.26 3.17
CA THR A 194 13.40 -1.78 2.40
C THR A 194 12.21 -1.64 3.32
N VAL A 195 11.45 -0.54 3.16
CA VAL A 195 10.18 -0.32 3.86
C VAL A 195 9.06 -0.03 2.87
N TYR A 196 7.92 -0.67 3.09
CA TYR A 196 6.64 -0.37 2.41
C TYR A 196 5.79 0.40 3.40
N THR A 197 5.34 1.59 3.00
CA THR A 197 4.81 2.56 3.96
C THR A 197 3.30 2.69 3.94
N GLY A 198 2.61 2.08 2.96
CA GLY A 198 1.24 2.46 2.69
C GLY A 198 1.12 3.98 2.58
N ASP A 199 0.01 4.52 2.96
CA ASP A 199 -0.34 5.93 2.82
C ASP A 199 0.23 6.84 3.93
N ILE A 200 1.22 6.33 4.66
CA ILE A 200 2.12 7.20 5.45
C ILE A 200 2.96 8.09 4.51
N LEU A 201 3.23 7.63 3.27
CA LEU A 201 3.95 8.44 2.30
C LEU A 201 3.20 8.58 0.97
N PHE A 202 2.99 9.85 0.59
CA PHE A 202 2.56 10.30 -0.74
C PHE A 202 3.72 11.07 -1.37
N ILE A 203 4.39 10.47 -2.34
CA ILE A 203 5.56 11.10 -2.97
C ILE A 203 5.12 11.81 -4.26
N GLY A 204 5.31 13.12 -4.29
CA GLY A 204 4.82 13.98 -5.39
C GLY A 204 3.32 14.31 -5.31
N GLY A 205 2.64 13.83 -4.27
CA GLY A 205 1.23 14.10 -3.97
C GLY A 205 1.05 14.82 -2.63
N THR A 206 -0.19 15.21 -2.33
CA THR A 206 -0.55 15.80 -1.05
C THR A 206 -1.02 14.72 -0.09
N PRO A 207 -0.42 14.58 1.10
CA PRO A 207 -0.91 13.67 2.13
C PRO A 207 -2.37 13.98 2.52
N ILE A 208 -3.19 12.93 2.61
CA ILE A 208 -4.60 13.04 2.98
C ILE A 208 -4.77 12.56 4.41
N VAL A 209 -5.34 13.39 5.27
CA VAL A 209 -5.54 13.09 6.70
C VAL A 209 -7.00 12.75 6.94
N TRP A 210 -7.29 11.48 7.21
CA TRP A 210 -8.64 11.04 7.58
C TRP A 210 -8.81 10.89 9.08
N ALA A 211 -7.81 10.34 9.76
CA ALA A 211 -7.85 10.10 11.20
C ALA A 211 -7.03 11.12 11.99
N GLY A 212 -5.72 11.24 11.76
CA GLY A 212 -4.84 12.08 12.57
C GLY A 212 -4.65 11.53 13.99
N PRO A 213 -3.98 12.23 14.91
CA PRO A 213 -3.43 13.58 14.74
C PRO A 213 -2.14 13.59 13.91
N LEU A 214 -1.78 14.73 13.34
CA LEU A 214 -0.54 14.90 12.58
C LEU A 214 0.72 14.54 13.38
N SER A 215 0.69 14.72 14.70
CA SER A 215 1.80 14.33 15.57
C SER A 215 2.13 12.83 15.51
N ASN A 216 1.13 11.97 15.34
CA ASN A 216 1.36 10.53 15.17
C ASN A 216 1.95 10.24 13.79
N TRP A 217 1.49 10.94 12.76
CA TRP A 217 2.04 10.80 11.43
C TRP A 217 3.50 11.25 11.37
N ILE A 218 3.83 12.38 11.99
CA ILE A 218 5.23 12.81 12.15
C ILE A 218 6.05 11.76 12.92
N ALA A 219 5.48 11.16 13.98
CA ALA A 219 6.15 10.08 14.73
C ALA A 219 6.36 8.81 13.87
N ALA A 220 5.43 8.47 12.97
CA ALA A 220 5.63 7.40 12.00
C ALA A 220 6.81 7.68 11.04
N CYS A 221 6.93 8.91 10.55
CA CYS A 221 8.10 9.33 9.77
C CYS A 221 9.39 9.25 10.59
N ASP A 222 9.38 9.70 11.85
CA ASP A 222 10.54 9.62 12.75
C ASP A 222 10.94 8.18 13.05
N LEU A 223 9.97 7.26 13.21
CA LEU A 223 10.23 5.83 13.38
C LEU A 223 10.97 5.29 12.15
N MET A 224 10.47 5.56 10.93
CA MET A 224 11.14 5.12 9.69
C MET A 224 12.54 5.72 9.55
N LEU A 225 12.74 6.98 9.92
CA LEU A 225 14.05 7.63 9.93
C LEU A 225 15.02 7.00 10.96
N GLY A 226 14.53 6.27 11.94
CA GLY A 226 15.30 5.49 12.88
C GLY A 226 15.75 4.12 12.35
N LEU A 227 15.14 3.61 11.28
CA LEU A 227 15.48 2.33 10.65
C LEU A 227 16.71 2.48 9.73
N ASP A 228 17.35 1.36 9.43
CA ASP A 228 18.42 1.29 8.43
C ASP A 228 17.81 1.06 7.04
N LEU A 229 17.65 2.14 6.27
CA LEU A 229 16.87 2.16 5.01
C LEU A 229 17.71 2.61 3.82
N ASP A 230 17.60 1.85 2.74
CA ASP A 230 18.06 2.23 1.40
C ASP A 230 16.88 2.53 0.47
N THR A 231 15.82 1.73 0.53
CA THR A 231 14.66 1.84 -0.37
C THR A 231 13.37 2.04 0.41
N VAL A 232 12.55 2.96 -0.07
CA VAL A 232 11.23 3.28 0.48
C VAL A 232 10.18 3.17 -0.63
N VAL A 233 9.20 2.31 -0.43
CA VAL A 233 8.04 2.11 -1.31
C VAL A 233 6.85 2.84 -0.71
N PRO A 234 6.44 4.00 -1.25
CA PRO A 234 5.27 4.73 -0.76
C PRO A 234 3.96 4.07 -1.17
N GLY A 235 2.87 4.39 -0.49
CA GLY A 235 1.53 3.99 -0.95
C GLY A 235 1.19 4.61 -2.30
N HIS A 236 1.58 5.87 -2.52
CA HIS A 236 1.40 6.58 -3.78
C HIS A 236 2.67 7.33 -4.20
N GLY A 237 2.94 7.32 -5.50
CA GLY A 237 4.08 8.03 -6.09
C GLY A 237 5.31 7.15 -6.36
N PRO A 238 6.41 7.74 -6.80
CA PRO A 238 7.63 7.02 -7.15
C PRO A 238 8.34 6.45 -5.91
N LEU A 239 9.18 5.44 -6.13
CA LEU A 239 10.14 4.98 -5.13
C LEU A 239 10.96 6.17 -4.60
N THR A 240 11.31 6.09 -3.33
CA THR A 240 12.08 7.14 -2.68
C THR A 240 13.08 6.54 -1.69
N ASP A 241 13.69 7.40 -0.91
CA ASP A 241 14.65 7.09 0.15
C ASP A 241 14.33 7.92 1.41
N ARG A 242 15.29 8.04 2.29
CA ARG A 242 15.18 8.85 3.51
C ARG A 242 14.82 10.33 3.23
N ALA A 243 15.22 10.87 2.07
CA ALA A 243 14.91 12.26 1.74
C ALA A 243 13.41 12.45 1.48
N GLY A 244 12.74 11.46 0.86
CA GLY A 244 11.27 11.49 0.70
C GLY A 244 10.53 11.43 2.03
N ILE A 245 10.99 10.63 3.00
CA ILE A 245 10.42 10.60 4.34
C ILE A 245 10.55 11.98 5.02
N VAL A 246 11.74 12.59 4.94
CA VAL A 246 11.97 13.93 5.49
C VAL A 246 11.06 14.96 4.83
N ALA A 247 10.89 14.90 3.49
CA ALA A 247 10.05 15.84 2.77
C ALA A 247 8.58 15.78 3.21
N VAL A 248 8.02 14.57 3.38
CA VAL A 248 6.64 14.40 3.87
C VAL A 248 6.52 14.85 5.34
N ARG A 249 7.47 14.44 6.20
CA ARG A 249 7.51 14.84 7.62
C ARG A 249 7.54 16.35 7.81
N ASP A 250 8.36 17.05 7.01
CA ASP A 250 8.51 18.51 7.11
C ASP A 250 7.31 19.26 6.50
N TYR A 251 6.53 18.58 5.63
CA TYR A 251 5.28 19.11 5.10
C TYR A 251 4.14 19.06 6.13
N LEU A 252 4.08 18.00 6.97
CA LEU A 252 3.07 17.80 8.01
C LEU A 252 3.26 18.78 9.18
#